data_60e563cee6f6cb592fccbd554c52347f
#
_entry.id   60e563cee6f6cb592fccbd554c52347f
#
_cell.length_a   1.000
_cell.length_b   1.000
_cell.length_c   1.000
_cell.angle_alpha   90.00
_cell.angle_beta   90.00
_cell.angle_gamma   90.00
#
_symmetry.space_group_name_H-M   'P 1'
#
loop_
_entity.id
_entity.type
_entity.pdbx_description
1 polymer ?
#
loop_
_entity_poly.entity_id
_entity_poly.type
_entity_poly.pdbx_seq_one_letter_code
_entity_poly.pdbx_strand_id
1 'polypeptide(L)'
;LIDKNLLSKIIKRKIKINSVLDLHGCKVNESKTRVVNFIKNNYEMNNRLILIITGKGKRLGVENGWKGKGVLKEVIPQCLNSVLLSRFIIWFDFAPKNMGGEGAILVYLKKTIK
;
A
#
# COMPACT_ATOMS: atom_id res chain seq x y z
N LEU A 1 12.42 -8.26 2.88
CA LEU A 1 13.14 -8.13 1.61
C LEU A 1 12.37 -8.81 0.49
N ILE A 2 12.30 -8.14 -0.63
CA ILE A 2 11.61 -8.69 -1.78
C ILE A 2 12.55 -9.58 -2.59
N ASP A 3 12.04 -10.72 -3.00
CA ASP A 3 12.76 -11.61 -3.90
C ASP A 3 12.90 -10.94 -5.27
N LYS A 4 14.11 -10.94 -5.82
CA LYS A 4 14.35 -10.31 -7.11
C LYS A 4 13.52 -10.94 -8.23
N ASN A 5 13.33 -12.23 -8.19
CA ASN A 5 12.52 -12.90 -9.20
C ASN A 5 11.06 -12.48 -9.12
N LEU A 6 10.56 -12.35 -7.91
CA LEU A 6 9.19 -11.88 -7.69
C LEU A 6 9.05 -10.45 -8.15
N LEU A 7 10.01 -9.59 -7.78
CA LEU A 7 9.98 -8.20 -8.20
C LEU A 7 9.98 -8.08 -9.72
N SER A 8 10.82 -8.86 -10.38
CA SER A 8 10.88 -8.86 -11.84
C SER A 8 9.53 -9.25 -12.45
N LYS A 9 8.88 -10.26 -11.90
CA LYS A 9 7.57 -10.70 -12.39
C LYS A 9 6.51 -9.62 -12.18
N ILE A 10 6.57 -8.92 -11.08
CA ILE A 10 5.64 -7.84 -10.80
C ILE A 10 5.84 -6.70 -11.79
N ILE A 11 7.09 -6.30 -11.98
CA ILE A 11 7.40 -5.20 -12.91
C ILE A 11 6.97 -5.53 -14.33
N LYS A 12 7.15 -6.78 -14.73
CA LYS A 12 6.76 -7.24 -16.07
C LYS A 12 5.29 -7.59 -16.16
N ARG A 13 4.56 -7.38 -15.06
CA ARG A 13 3.12 -7.63 -14.98
C ARG A 13 2.74 -9.08 -15.22
N LYS A 14 3.64 -9.99 -14.88
CA LYS A 14 3.34 -11.42 -14.94
C LYS A 14 2.54 -11.87 -13.72
N ILE A 15 2.62 -11.08 -12.63
CA ILE A 15 1.78 -11.29 -11.47
C ILE A 15 0.84 -10.10 -11.40
N LYS A 16 -0.44 -10.39 -11.42
CA LYS A 16 -1.46 -9.35 -11.44
C LYS A 16 -1.69 -8.75 -10.07
N ILE A 17 -1.94 -7.43 -10.07
CA ILE A 17 -2.45 -6.77 -8.88
C ILE A 17 -3.90 -7.16 -8.73
N ASN A 18 -4.24 -7.76 -7.60
CA ASN A 18 -5.60 -8.27 -7.36
C ASN A 18 -6.58 -7.18 -7.01
N SER A 19 -6.13 -6.14 -6.33
CA SER A 19 -7.04 -5.11 -5.85
C SER A 19 -6.27 -3.83 -5.60
N VAL A 20 -6.96 -2.69 -5.68
CA VAL A 20 -6.36 -1.37 -5.51
C VAL A 20 -7.21 -0.58 -4.53
N LEU A 21 -6.56 0.06 -3.57
CA LEU A 21 -7.22 0.98 -2.65
C LEU A 21 -6.64 2.37 -2.87
N ASP A 22 -7.50 3.31 -3.22
CA ASP A 22 -7.07 4.68 -3.46
C ASP A 22 -7.42 5.54 -2.24
N LEU A 23 -6.39 6.04 -1.57
CA LEU A 23 -6.56 6.83 -0.36
C LEU A 23 -6.26 8.31 -0.57
N HIS A 24 -5.95 8.72 -1.80
CA HIS A 24 -5.58 10.12 -1.99
C HIS A 24 -6.72 11.02 -1.50
N GLY A 25 -6.36 12.07 -0.78
CA GLY A 25 -7.35 12.99 -0.23
C GLY A 25 -8.04 12.53 1.04
N CYS A 26 -7.80 11.31 1.49
CA CYS A 26 -8.40 10.82 2.73
C CYS A 26 -7.69 11.38 3.96
N LYS A 27 -8.44 11.54 5.04
CA LYS A 27 -7.87 11.90 6.31
C LYS A 27 -7.14 10.71 6.91
N VAL A 28 -6.18 11.00 7.81
CA VAL A 28 -5.33 9.96 8.36
C VAL A 28 -6.13 8.84 9.03
N ASN A 29 -7.03 9.21 9.93
CA ASN A 29 -7.79 8.19 10.67
C ASN A 29 -8.68 7.36 9.75
N GLU A 30 -9.30 8.02 8.78
CA GLU A 30 -10.12 7.33 7.79
C GLU A 30 -9.27 6.36 6.98
N SER A 31 -8.07 6.80 6.59
CA SER A 31 -7.17 5.97 5.81
C SER A 31 -6.75 4.72 6.57
N LYS A 32 -6.43 4.87 7.85
CA LYS A 32 -6.04 3.72 8.66
C LYS A 32 -7.14 2.68 8.72
N THR A 33 -8.37 3.11 8.94
CA THR A 33 -9.51 2.20 8.99
C THR A 33 -9.69 1.48 7.65
N ARG A 34 -9.59 2.24 6.56
CA ARG A 34 -9.76 1.66 5.24
C ARG A 34 -8.66 0.66 4.92
N VAL A 35 -7.42 0.95 5.32
CA VAL A 35 -6.30 0.03 5.09
C VAL A 35 -6.50 -1.25 5.88
N VAL A 36 -6.87 -1.16 7.15
CA VAL A 36 -7.09 -2.35 7.97
C VAL A 36 -8.14 -3.25 7.31
N ASN A 37 -9.27 -2.68 6.91
CA ASN A 37 -10.32 -3.45 6.28
C ASN A 37 -9.87 -4.03 4.94
N PHE A 38 -9.14 -3.25 4.16
CA PHE A 38 -8.65 -3.67 2.86
C PHE A 38 -7.69 -4.87 2.97
N ILE A 39 -6.76 -4.80 3.91
CA ILE A 39 -5.81 -5.89 4.14
C ILE A 39 -6.55 -7.15 4.57
N LYS A 40 -7.44 -7.02 5.56
CA LYS A 40 -8.17 -8.18 6.07
C LYS A 40 -9.05 -8.80 4.99
N ASN A 41 -9.77 -7.99 4.23
CA ASN A 41 -10.66 -8.51 3.20
C ASN A 41 -9.88 -9.22 2.10
N ASN A 42 -8.76 -8.64 1.67
CA ASN A 42 -7.95 -9.27 0.64
C ASN A 42 -7.29 -10.56 1.14
N TYR A 43 -6.86 -10.57 2.39
CA TYR A 43 -6.33 -11.79 2.99
C TYR A 43 -7.40 -12.89 3.00
N GLU A 44 -8.64 -12.55 3.39
CA GLU A 44 -9.74 -13.52 3.42
C GLU A 44 -10.02 -14.09 2.04
N MET A 45 -9.88 -13.26 1.00
CA MET A 45 -10.12 -13.70 -0.37
C MET A 45 -8.89 -14.35 -1.01
N ASN A 46 -7.81 -14.49 -0.25
CA ASN A 46 -6.55 -15.02 -0.74
C ASN A 46 -6.01 -14.23 -1.93
N ASN A 47 -6.25 -12.94 -1.93
CA ASN A 47 -5.61 -12.04 -2.88
C ASN A 47 -4.20 -11.75 -2.38
N ARG A 48 -3.21 -11.97 -3.24
CA ARG A 48 -1.83 -11.96 -2.79
C ARG A 48 -1.14 -10.63 -3.04
N LEU A 49 -1.46 -9.95 -4.12
CA LEU A 49 -0.78 -8.72 -4.49
C LEU A 49 -1.79 -7.58 -4.58
N ILE A 50 -1.60 -6.57 -3.77
CA ILE A 50 -2.51 -5.42 -3.73
C ILE A 50 -1.72 -4.12 -3.76
N LEU A 51 -2.40 -3.05 -4.14
CA LEU A 51 -1.79 -1.74 -4.29
C LEU A 51 -2.59 -0.73 -3.48
N ILE A 52 -1.88 0.11 -2.72
CA ILE A 52 -2.50 1.19 -1.95
C ILE A 52 -1.97 2.51 -2.47
N ILE A 53 -2.85 3.34 -2.99
CA ILE A 53 -2.45 4.64 -3.53
C ILE A 53 -2.59 5.68 -2.43
N THR A 54 -1.48 6.29 -2.06
CA THR A 54 -1.46 7.30 -1.00
C THR A 54 -1.35 8.71 -1.57
N GLY A 55 -0.97 8.83 -2.84
CA GLY A 55 -0.62 10.11 -3.43
C GLY A 55 0.83 10.45 -3.13
N LYS A 56 1.40 11.29 -3.96
CA LYS A 56 2.82 11.62 -3.81
C LYS A 56 3.10 12.63 -2.71
N GLY A 57 2.07 13.33 -2.26
CA GLY A 57 2.23 14.31 -1.21
C GLY A 57 2.85 15.62 -1.66
N LYS A 58 3.23 15.68 -2.90
CA LYS A 58 3.87 16.86 -3.42
C LYS A 58 2.81 17.79 -4.00
N ARG A 59 2.62 18.92 -3.38
CA ARG A 59 1.57 19.84 -3.78
C ARG A 59 2.06 21.26 -3.65
N LEU A 60 1.59 22.09 -4.51
CA LEU A 60 1.90 23.50 -4.41
C LEU A 60 1.37 24.09 -3.12
N GLY A 61 0.24 23.61 -2.67
CA GLY A 61 -0.34 24.11 -1.43
C GLY A 61 0.44 23.77 -0.19
N VAL A 62 1.44 22.90 -0.33
CA VAL A 62 2.25 22.52 0.81
C VAL A 62 2.98 23.73 1.37
N GLU A 63 3.38 24.64 0.52
CA GLU A 63 4.09 25.82 0.98
C GLU A 63 3.23 26.66 1.92
N ASN A 64 1.93 26.44 1.94
CA ASN A 64 1.05 27.16 2.85
C ASN A 64 0.98 26.52 4.21
N GLY A 65 1.87 25.58 4.50
CA GLY A 65 1.86 24.91 5.77
C GLY A 65 0.84 23.81 5.88
N TRP A 66 0.24 23.45 4.79
CA TRP A 66 -0.73 22.37 4.80
C TRP A 66 -0.07 21.04 5.13
N LYS A 67 -0.55 20.39 6.17
CA LYS A 67 0.10 19.21 6.71
C LYS A 67 -0.57 17.88 6.37
N GLY A 68 -1.68 17.93 5.66
CA GLY A 68 -2.37 16.71 5.27
C GLY A 68 -1.79 16.04 4.06
N LYS A 69 -1.08 16.78 3.25
CA LYS A 69 -0.51 16.23 2.03
C LYS A 69 0.77 15.48 2.32
N GLY A 70 0.89 14.29 1.78
CA GLY A 70 2.08 13.50 1.95
C GLY A 70 2.16 12.73 3.25
N VAL A 71 1.26 13.03 4.19
CA VAL A 71 1.29 12.34 5.47
C VAL A 71 0.99 10.86 5.29
N LEU A 72 0.10 10.50 4.39
CA LEU A 72 -0.25 9.10 4.18
C LEU A 72 0.94 8.29 3.71
N LYS A 73 1.82 8.90 2.93
CA LYS A 73 3.02 8.25 2.45
C LYS A 73 3.90 7.76 3.61
N GLU A 74 3.83 8.43 4.75
CA GLU A 74 4.58 8.06 5.94
C GLU A 74 3.75 7.23 6.90
N VAL A 75 2.48 7.57 7.05
CA VAL A 75 1.62 6.92 8.03
C VAL A 75 1.26 5.49 7.62
N ILE A 76 0.99 5.28 6.34
CA ILE A 76 0.52 3.96 5.92
C ILE A 76 1.59 2.89 6.08
N PRO A 77 2.88 3.11 5.74
CA PRO A 77 3.90 2.11 6.06
C PRO A 77 3.95 1.75 7.54
N GLN A 78 3.80 2.73 8.42
CA GLN A 78 3.77 2.46 9.85
C GLN A 78 2.57 1.59 10.22
N CYS A 79 1.43 1.86 9.62
CA CYS A 79 0.22 1.08 9.84
C CYS A 79 0.42 -0.37 9.38
N LEU A 80 1.06 -0.56 8.23
CA LEU A 80 1.31 -1.91 7.70
C LEU A 80 2.28 -2.69 8.57
N ASN A 81 3.18 -2.00 9.27
CA ASN A 81 4.11 -2.63 10.18
C ASN A 81 3.53 -2.89 11.57
N SER A 82 2.31 -2.42 11.82
CA SER A 82 1.70 -2.58 13.13
C SER A 82 1.44 -4.05 13.44
N VAL A 83 1.32 -4.34 14.73
CA VAL A 83 1.03 -5.70 15.19
C VAL A 83 -0.27 -6.22 14.56
N LEU A 84 -1.23 -5.32 14.36
CA LEU A 84 -2.54 -5.70 13.82
C LEU A 84 -2.45 -6.24 12.39
N LEU A 85 -1.58 -5.65 11.56
CA LEU A 85 -1.55 -5.97 10.13
C LEU A 85 -0.34 -6.79 9.69
N SER A 86 0.79 -6.66 10.38
CA SER A 86 2.02 -7.27 9.91
C SER A 86 1.91 -8.78 9.77
N ARG A 87 1.04 -9.41 10.53
CA ARG A 87 0.87 -10.87 10.47
C ARG A 87 0.27 -11.35 9.15
N PHE A 88 -0.37 -10.45 8.40
CA PHE A 88 -0.96 -10.79 7.11
C PHE A 88 -0.02 -10.51 5.94
N ILE A 89 1.09 -9.85 6.19
CA ILE A 89 1.92 -9.26 5.14
C ILE A 89 3.27 -9.96 5.06
N ILE A 90 3.67 -10.35 3.83
CA ILE A 90 5.00 -10.88 3.61
C ILE A 90 6.00 -9.74 3.46
N TRP A 91 5.65 -8.75 2.62
CA TRP A 91 6.45 -7.54 2.46
C TRP A 91 5.61 -6.44 1.83
N PHE A 92 6.11 -5.23 1.94
CA PHE A 92 5.56 -4.09 1.21
C PHE A 92 6.70 -3.13 0.90
N ASP A 93 6.50 -2.32 -0.14
CA ASP A 93 7.46 -1.30 -0.53
C ASP A 93 6.76 -0.32 -1.45
N PHE A 94 7.41 0.80 -1.73
CA PHE A 94 6.87 1.71 -2.72
C PHE A 94 6.76 0.99 -4.05
N ALA A 95 5.73 1.34 -4.80
CA ALA A 95 5.47 0.69 -6.08
C ALA A 95 6.53 1.08 -7.11
N PRO A 96 6.75 0.23 -8.13
CA PRO A 96 7.58 0.62 -9.27
C PRO A 96 6.98 1.83 -9.97
N LYS A 97 7.80 2.56 -10.70
CA LYS A 97 7.36 3.78 -11.37
C LYS A 97 6.15 3.56 -12.26
N ASN A 98 6.09 2.44 -12.94
CA ASN A 98 4.97 2.15 -13.83
C ASN A 98 3.68 1.77 -13.07
N MET A 99 3.74 1.73 -11.76
CA MET A 99 2.59 1.40 -10.91
C MET A 99 2.29 2.47 -9.87
N GLY A 100 2.82 3.67 -10.06
CA GLY A 100 2.55 4.78 -9.16
C GLY A 100 3.76 5.31 -8.41
N GLY A 101 4.87 4.60 -8.44
CA GLY A 101 6.10 5.08 -7.80
C GLY A 101 5.89 5.38 -6.32
N GLU A 102 6.40 6.52 -5.88
CA GLU A 102 6.32 6.91 -4.47
C GLU A 102 4.91 7.28 -4.01
N GLY A 103 3.98 7.41 -4.95
CA GLY A 103 2.60 7.70 -4.61
C GLY A 103 1.77 6.47 -4.32
N ALA A 104 2.38 5.30 -4.32
CA ALA A 104 1.67 4.05 -4.09
C ALA A 104 2.56 3.07 -3.37
N ILE A 105 1.92 2.13 -2.66
CA ILE A 105 2.61 1.09 -1.91
C ILE A 105 2.10 -0.25 -2.41
N LEU A 106 3.04 -1.11 -2.79
CA LEU A 106 2.74 -2.45 -3.23
C LEU A 106 2.85 -3.37 -2.02
N VAL A 107 1.85 -4.21 -1.79
CA VAL A 107 1.80 -5.08 -0.62
C VAL A 107 1.61 -6.52 -1.08
N TYR A 108 2.43 -7.41 -0.57
CA TYR A 108 2.32 -8.83 -0.87
C TYR A 108 1.87 -9.56 0.39
N LEU A 109 0.71 -10.20 0.31
CA LEU A 109 0.07 -10.82 1.46
C LEU A 109 0.42 -12.30 1.56
N LYS A 110 0.33 -12.82 2.77
CA LYS A 110 0.49 -14.25 3.01
C LYS A 110 -0.71 -15.00 2.46
N LYS A 111 -0.51 -16.28 2.18
CA LYS A 111 -1.63 -17.15 1.82
C LYS A 111 -2.58 -17.27 2.99
N THR A 112 -3.86 -17.27 2.67
CA THR A 112 -4.89 -17.52 3.66
C THR A 112 -4.76 -18.97 4.16
N ILE A 113 -4.76 -19.11 5.47
CA ILE A 113 -4.75 -20.44 6.08
C ILE A 113 -6.20 -20.85 6.30
N LYS A 114 -6.55 -22.00 5.77
CA LYS A 114 -7.91 -22.52 5.91
C LYS A 114 -7.92 -23.92 6.45
#